data_34471aac541fd3b1a1c52c952368b4e0
#
_entry.id   34471aac541fd3b1a1c52c952368b4e0
#
_cell.length_a   1.000
_cell.length_b   1.000
_cell.length_c   1.000
_cell.angle_alpha   90.00
_cell.angle_beta   90.00
_cell.angle_gamma   90.00
#
_symmetry.space_group_name_H-M   'P 1'
#
loop_
_entity.id
_entity.type
_entity.pdbx_description
1 polymer ?
#
loop_
_entity_poly.entity_id
_entity_poly.type
_entity_poly.pdbx_seq_one_letter_code
_entity_poly.pdbx_strand_id
1 'polypeptide(L)'
;HDYFGSGTRKFILANFKFETIYRLPGVFDTVPANPSLSAVNGSWWTIPVEARCYAYLAVLGAIGMRRRLLSVVVLGLVTLMYVKTLPGHSKADPFDNISFFYIAFFMTGVCARQYIEELQRHRLALLGAIAVVIFIAVAFAQPRLGEWAVIAPLTLVLGSLSTPVIRSANRFGDLSYGIYLYAYFLQQLTVRLWPG
;
A
#
# COMPACT_ATOMS: atom_id res chain seq x y z
N HIS A 1 16.25 -21.68 -24.49
CA HIS A 1 15.30 -20.73 -23.89
C HIS A 1 15.46 -19.40 -24.62
N ASP A 2 14.40 -18.94 -25.26
CA ASP A 2 14.38 -17.68 -26.01
C ASP A 2 14.05 -16.53 -25.02
N TYR A 3 15.08 -16.07 -24.32
CA TYR A 3 14.95 -14.99 -23.31
C TYR A 3 14.46 -13.67 -23.91
N PHE A 4 14.54 -13.51 -25.22
CA PHE A 4 14.08 -12.34 -25.97
C PHE A 4 12.84 -12.60 -26.82
N GLY A 5 12.15 -13.71 -26.56
CA GLY A 5 10.95 -14.11 -27.27
C GLY A 5 9.76 -13.20 -27.04
N SER A 6 8.67 -13.51 -27.74
CA SER A 6 7.41 -12.75 -27.65
C SER A 6 6.84 -12.67 -26.24
N GLY A 7 7.04 -13.70 -25.40
CA GLY A 7 6.62 -13.73 -24.00
C GLY A 7 7.32 -12.70 -23.13
N THR A 8 8.64 -12.58 -23.26
CA THR A 8 9.43 -11.57 -22.54
C THR A 8 9.07 -10.17 -22.96
N ARG A 9 8.92 -9.94 -24.26
CA ARG A 9 8.48 -8.64 -24.78
C ARG A 9 7.09 -8.27 -24.24
N LYS A 10 6.13 -9.19 -24.25
CA LYS A 10 4.80 -8.97 -23.68
C LYS A 10 4.86 -8.63 -22.20
N PHE A 11 5.66 -9.37 -21.42
CA PHE A 11 5.88 -9.14 -20.00
C PHE A 11 6.41 -7.72 -19.74
N ILE A 12 7.47 -7.30 -20.43
CA ILE A 12 8.07 -5.98 -20.27
C ILE A 12 7.07 -4.88 -20.65
N LEU A 13 6.42 -4.97 -21.84
CA LEU A 13 5.52 -3.94 -22.31
C LEU A 13 4.27 -3.80 -21.44
N ALA A 14 3.69 -4.90 -20.96
CA ALA A 14 2.54 -4.86 -20.08
C ALA A 14 2.87 -4.22 -18.73
N ASN A 15 3.98 -4.63 -18.10
CA ASN A 15 4.40 -4.03 -16.83
C ASN A 15 4.78 -2.55 -16.99
N PHE A 16 5.35 -2.15 -18.12
CA PHE A 16 5.60 -0.75 -18.42
C PHE A 16 4.30 0.07 -18.54
N LYS A 17 3.21 -0.55 -19.01
CA LYS A 17 1.86 0.05 -19.07
C LYS A 17 1.06 -0.06 -17.79
N PHE A 18 1.68 -0.54 -16.69
CA PHE A 18 1.00 -0.85 -15.43
C PHE A 18 -0.08 -1.96 -15.53
N GLU A 19 -0.05 -2.77 -16.58
CA GLU A 19 -0.81 -4.01 -16.71
C GLU A 19 -0.02 -5.12 -16.04
N THR A 20 -0.12 -5.28 -14.74
CA THR A 20 0.77 -6.14 -13.95
C THR A 20 0.71 -7.59 -14.39
N ILE A 21 1.74 -8.06 -15.09
CA ILE A 21 1.96 -9.47 -15.40
C ILE A 21 3.07 -9.99 -14.50
N TYR A 22 2.76 -10.99 -13.68
CA TYR A 22 3.68 -11.52 -12.66
C TYR A 22 4.59 -12.60 -13.20
N ARG A 23 4.18 -13.32 -14.26
CA ARG A 23 4.89 -14.47 -14.79
C ARG A 23 5.69 -14.10 -16.01
N LEU A 24 6.96 -14.51 -16.00
CA LEU A 24 7.82 -14.48 -17.16
C LEU A 24 8.10 -15.94 -17.58
N PRO A 25 7.72 -16.37 -18.80
CA PRO A 25 7.93 -17.73 -19.26
C PRO A 25 9.39 -18.16 -19.12
N GLY A 26 9.62 -19.35 -18.54
CA GLY A 26 10.95 -19.88 -18.29
C GLY A 26 11.65 -19.40 -17.02
N VAL A 27 11.02 -18.49 -16.25
CA VAL A 27 11.55 -17.98 -14.99
C VAL A 27 10.63 -18.43 -13.86
N PHE A 28 11.16 -19.16 -12.89
CA PHE A 28 10.42 -19.71 -11.74
C PHE A 28 9.23 -20.63 -12.08
N ASP A 29 9.20 -21.22 -13.27
CA ASP A 29 8.11 -22.10 -13.76
C ASP A 29 8.00 -23.46 -13.04
N THR A 30 8.83 -23.72 -12.04
CA THR A 30 9.02 -25.06 -11.45
C THR A 30 7.99 -25.47 -10.40
N VAL A 31 7.01 -24.62 -10.06
CA VAL A 31 5.98 -24.96 -9.08
C VAL A 31 4.60 -24.89 -9.73
N PRO A 32 4.12 -25.98 -10.38
CA PRO A 32 2.85 -25.98 -11.10
C PRO A 32 1.62 -25.76 -10.23
N ALA A 33 1.70 -26.13 -8.94
CA ALA A 33 0.54 -26.18 -8.04
C ALA A 33 0.16 -24.81 -7.45
N ASN A 34 1.08 -23.83 -7.42
CA ASN A 34 0.79 -22.53 -6.82
C ASN A 34 1.19 -21.37 -7.76
N PRO A 35 0.20 -20.69 -8.38
CA PRO A 35 0.46 -19.55 -9.26
C PRO A 35 1.28 -18.43 -8.64
N SER A 36 1.18 -18.25 -7.32
CA SER A 36 1.91 -17.21 -6.60
C SER A 36 3.40 -17.49 -6.55
N LEU A 37 3.81 -18.77 -6.51
CA LEU A 37 5.21 -19.17 -6.44
C LEU A 37 5.94 -19.09 -7.78
N SER A 38 5.22 -18.93 -8.89
CA SER A 38 5.80 -18.73 -10.23
C SER A 38 5.87 -17.26 -10.65
N ALA A 39 5.53 -16.33 -9.77
CA ALA A 39 5.66 -14.91 -10.04
C ALA A 39 7.12 -14.46 -9.93
N VAL A 40 7.59 -13.65 -10.88
CA VAL A 40 8.93 -13.04 -10.81
C VAL A 40 9.00 -12.07 -9.63
N ASN A 41 7.96 -11.26 -9.48
CA ASN A 41 7.85 -10.36 -8.34
C ASN A 41 6.37 -10.10 -8.02
N GLY A 42 5.92 -10.66 -6.90
CA GLY A 42 4.55 -10.48 -6.42
C GLY A 42 4.28 -9.09 -5.85
N SER A 43 5.31 -8.32 -5.51
CA SER A 43 5.14 -6.97 -4.93
C SER A 43 4.74 -5.91 -5.96
N TRP A 44 4.84 -6.20 -7.25
CA TRP A 44 4.56 -5.22 -8.32
C TRP A 44 3.10 -4.79 -8.44
N TRP A 45 2.18 -5.51 -7.84
CA TRP A 45 0.75 -5.16 -7.91
C TRP A 45 0.42 -3.79 -7.27
N THR A 46 1.23 -3.31 -6.33
CA THR A 46 1.01 -2.00 -5.70
C THR A 46 1.46 -0.83 -6.56
N ILE A 47 2.41 -1.04 -7.49
CA ILE A 47 2.97 0.02 -8.32
C ILE A 47 1.89 0.79 -9.10
N PRO A 48 0.92 0.14 -9.78
CA PRO A 48 -0.16 0.86 -10.44
C PRO A 48 -1.04 1.66 -9.48
N VAL A 49 -1.27 1.16 -8.26
CA VAL A 49 -2.06 1.86 -7.23
C VAL A 49 -1.30 3.09 -6.75
N GLU A 50 -0.02 2.94 -6.45
CA GLU A 50 0.87 4.03 -6.02
C GLU A 50 0.96 5.11 -7.10
N ALA A 51 1.19 4.74 -8.36
CA ALA A 51 1.25 5.68 -9.47
C ALA A 51 -0.05 6.49 -9.61
N ARG A 52 -1.22 5.84 -9.46
CA ARG A 52 -2.52 6.53 -9.44
C ARG A 52 -2.63 7.48 -8.24
N CYS A 53 -2.20 7.06 -7.05
CA CYS A 53 -2.20 7.92 -5.85
C CYS A 53 -1.36 9.18 -6.08
N TYR A 54 -0.15 9.05 -6.64
CA TYR A 54 0.70 10.20 -6.95
C TYR A 54 0.09 11.09 -8.04
N ALA A 55 -0.51 10.52 -9.08
CA ALA A 55 -1.20 11.29 -10.13
C ALA A 55 -2.38 12.08 -9.55
N TYR A 56 -3.21 11.44 -8.71
CA TYR A 56 -4.32 12.11 -8.03
C TYR A 56 -3.82 13.22 -7.10
N LEU A 57 -2.75 12.97 -6.34
CA LEU A 57 -2.17 13.98 -5.46
C LEU A 57 -1.63 15.19 -6.25
N ALA A 58 -0.98 14.94 -7.40
CA ALA A 58 -0.50 16.01 -8.27
C ALA A 58 -1.66 16.86 -8.81
N VAL A 59 -2.72 16.23 -9.30
CA VAL A 59 -3.92 16.93 -9.79
C VAL A 59 -4.58 17.72 -8.65
N LEU A 60 -4.84 17.07 -7.51
CA LEU A 60 -5.43 17.73 -6.35
C LEU A 60 -4.55 18.87 -5.82
N GLY A 61 -3.23 18.72 -5.85
CA GLY A 61 -2.28 19.78 -5.51
C GLY A 61 -2.36 20.98 -6.45
N ALA A 62 -2.50 20.71 -7.77
CA ALA A 62 -2.63 21.76 -8.79
C ALA A 62 -3.94 22.56 -8.64
N ILE A 63 -5.05 21.91 -8.27
CA ILE A 63 -6.34 22.57 -8.04
C ILE A 63 -6.52 23.17 -6.63
N GLY A 64 -5.46 23.15 -5.81
CA GLY A 64 -5.43 23.87 -4.52
C GLY A 64 -5.66 23.03 -3.29
N MET A 65 -5.35 21.74 -3.28
CA MET A 65 -5.43 20.86 -2.09
C MET A 65 -4.46 21.26 -0.94
N ARG A 66 -3.83 22.43 -1.04
CA ARG A 66 -3.14 23.05 0.09
C ARG A 66 -4.10 23.42 1.23
N ARG A 67 -5.41 23.46 0.96
CA ARG A 67 -6.45 23.69 1.98
C ARG A 67 -6.62 22.39 2.78
N ARG A 68 -6.26 22.42 4.04
CA ARG A 68 -6.36 21.29 4.99
C ARG A 68 -7.74 20.61 4.97
N LEU A 69 -8.81 21.41 4.87
CA LEU A 69 -10.18 20.89 4.80
C LEU A 69 -10.42 20.00 3.58
N LEU A 70 -9.86 20.36 2.42
CA LEU A 70 -10.07 19.60 1.19
C LEU A 70 -9.46 18.19 1.28
N SER A 71 -8.29 18.03 1.93
CA SER A 71 -7.70 16.71 2.13
C SER A 71 -8.55 15.82 3.03
N VAL A 72 -9.17 16.39 4.07
CA VAL A 72 -10.10 15.67 4.95
C VAL A 72 -11.37 15.25 4.20
N VAL A 73 -11.93 16.14 3.36
CA VAL A 73 -13.08 15.81 2.53
C VAL A 73 -12.75 14.67 1.55
N VAL A 74 -11.61 14.74 0.87
CA VAL A 74 -11.17 13.67 -0.05
C VAL A 74 -10.96 12.36 0.70
N LEU A 75 -10.33 12.37 1.87
CA LEU A 75 -10.20 11.19 2.71
C LEU A 75 -11.56 10.61 3.07
N GLY A 76 -12.52 11.47 3.48
CA GLY A 76 -13.88 11.03 3.80
C GLY A 76 -14.59 10.38 2.61
N LEU A 77 -14.46 10.96 1.41
CA LEU A 77 -15.04 10.40 0.18
C LEU A 77 -14.40 9.04 -0.19
N VAL A 78 -13.09 8.92 -0.12
CA VAL A 78 -12.38 7.66 -0.37
C VAL A 78 -12.80 6.58 0.63
N THR A 79 -12.88 6.94 1.91
CA THR A 79 -13.36 6.02 2.97
C THR A 79 -14.80 5.58 2.72
N LEU A 80 -15.68 6.51 2.30
CA LEU A 80 -17.05 6.17 1.94
C LEU A 80 -17.12 5.21 0.75
N MET A 81 -16.30 5.43 -0.29
CA MET A 81 -16.20 4.51 -1.42
C MET A 81 -15.71 3.14 -0.98
N TYR A 82 -14.68 3.09 -0.13
CA TYR A 82 -14.20 1.83 0.45
C TYR A 82 -15.30 1.09 1.19
N VAL A 83 -16.04 1.77 2.07
CA VAL A 83 -17.16 1.15 2.83
C VAL A 83 -18.24 0.60 1.89
N LYS A 84 -18.56 1.31 0.80
CA LYS A 84 -19.53 0.84 -0.20
C LYS A 84 -19.06 -0.41 -0.96
N THR A 85 -17.75 -0.66 -1.05
CA THR A 85 -17.20 -1.84 -1.72
C THR A 85 -17.02 -3.04 -0.77
N LEU A 86 -17.32 -2.89 0.53
CA LEU A 86 -17.27 -4.01 1.48
C LEU A 86 -18.29 -5.11 1.12
N PRO A 87 -17.94 -6.39 1.39
CA PRO A 87 -18.87 -7.50 1.18
C PRO A 87 -20.22 -7.26 1.88
N GLY A 88 -21.33 -7.49 1.18
CA GLY A 88 -22.68 -7.24 1.68
C GLY A 88 -23.27 -5.89 1.28
N HIS A 89 -22.48 -4.93 0.78
CA HIS A 89 -22.98 -3.63 0.33
C HIS A 89 -22.96 -3.45 -1.19
N SER A 90 -22.16 -4.21 -1.91
CA SER A 90 -22.04 -4.11 -3.37
C SER A 90 -21.56 -5.42 -3.99
N LYS A 91 -21.88 -5.60 -5.29
CA LYS A 91 -21.25 -6.59 -6.18
C LYS A 91 -19.91 -6.09 -6.74
N ALA A 92 -19.23 -5.18 -6.03
CA ALA A 92 -17.96 -4.61 -6.48
C ALA A 92 -16.89 -5.70 -6.61
N ASP A 93 -16.02 -5.51 -7.59
CA ASP A 93 -14.87 -6.40 -7.80
C ASP A 93 -13.98 -6.38 -6.53
N PRO A 94 -13.51 -7.54 -6.06
CA PRO A 94 -12.54 -7.62 -4.95
C PRO A 94 -11.32 -6.73 -5.14
N PHE A 95 -10.90 -6.50 -6.38
CA PHE A 95 -9.78 -5.62 -6.72
C PHE A 95 -10.09 -4.14 -6.42
N ASP A 96 -11.30 -3.68 -6.67
CA ASP A 96 -11.72 -2.30 -6.36
C ASP A 96 -11.70 -2.07 -4.85
N ASN A 97 -12.18 -3.04 -4.07
CA ASN A 97 -12.14 -2.96 -2.61
C ASN A 97 -10.70 -2.79 -2.08
N ILE A 98 -9.77 -3.60 -2.58
CA ILE A 98 -8.35 -3.54 -2.20
C ILE A 98 -7.75 -2.18 -2.62
N SER A 99 -8.05 -1.70 -3.81
CA SER A 99 -7.54 -0.42 -4.32
C SER A 99 -8.00 0.75 -3.45
N PHE A 100 -9.29 0.83 -3.10
CA PHE A 100 -9.80 1.89 -2.22
C PHE A 100 -9.22 1.82 -0.81
N PHE A 101 -8.96 0.62 -0.30
CA PHE A 101 -8.28 0.43 0.98
C PHE A 101 -6.90 1.09 1.00
N TYR A 102 -6.05 0.82 -0.01
CA TYR A 102 -4.71 1.42 -0.09
C TYR A 102 -4.75 2.91 -0.39
N ILE A 103 -5.69 3.38 -1.21
CA ILE A 103 -5.89 4.82 -1.44
C ILE A 103 -6.27 5.52 -0.12
N ALA A 104 -7.08 4.89 0.74
CA ALA A 104 -7.43 5.43 2.06
C ALA A 104 -6.19 5.54 2.97
N PHE A 105 -5.30 4.54 2.98
CA PHE A 105 -4.01 4.64 3.69
C PHE A 105 -3.17 5.81 3.20
N PHE A 106 -3.03 5.93 1.89
CA PHE A 106 -2.27 7.01 1.27
C PHE A 106 -2.84 8.40 1.65
N MET A 107 -4.16 8.57 1.53
CA MET A 107 -4.83 9.83 1.87
C MET A 107 -4.76 10.14 3.37
N THR A 108 -4.76 9.12 4.23
CA THR A 108 -4.51 9.30 5.67
C THR A 108 -3.12 9.88 5.91
N GLY A 109 -2.10 9.39 5.20
CA GLY A 109 -0.74 9.96 5.26
C GLY A 109 -0.68 11.42 4.80
N VAL A 110 -1.39 11.77 3.72
CA VAL A 110 -1.50 13.15 3.22
C VAL A 110 -2.15 14.06 4.27
N CYS A 111 -3.26 13.65 4.86
CA CYS A 111 -3.93 14.40 5.94
C CYS A 111 -3.00 14.54 7.16
N ALA A 112 -2.39 13.46 7.59
CA ALA A 112 -1.50 13.44 8.74
C ALA A 112 -0.31 14.40 8.56
N ARG A 113 0.26 14.47 7.35
CA ARG A 113 1.33 15.43 7.04
C ARG A 113 0.87 16.88 7.18
N GLN A 114 -0.37 17.18 6.82
CA GLN A 114 -0.93 18.53 6.93
C GLN A 114 -1.31 18.93 8.36
N TYR A 115 -1.62 17.96 9.21
CA TYR A 115 -2.02 18.13 10.61
C TYR A 115 -0.96 17.62 11.60
N ILE A 116 0.30 17.52 11.18
CA ILE A 116 1.36 16.87 11.98
C ILE A 116 1.57 17.53 13.35
N GLU A 117 1.49 18.84 13.42
CA GLU A 117 1.66 19.59 14.66
C GLU A 117 0.53 19.34 15.64
N GLU A 118 -0.71 19.31 15.12
CA GLU A 118 -1.91 19.02 15.90
C GLU A 118 -1.91 17.57 16.40
N LEU A 119 -1.51 16.62 15.54
CA LEU A 119 -1.40 15.21 15.90
C LEU A 119 -0.34 14.98 16.98
N GLN A 120 0.80 15.64 16.89
CA GLN A 120 1.84 15.56 17.92
C GLN A 120 1.39 16.19 19.24
N ARG A 121 0.66 17.30 19.19
CA ARG A 121 0.13 17.97 20.39
C ARG A 121 -0.91 17.11 21.12
N HIS A 122 -1.76 16.41 20.37
CA HIS A 122 -2.88 15.63 20.89
C HIS A 122 -2.68 14.12 20.78
N ARG A 123 -1.43 13.65 20.85
CA ARG A 123 -1.09 12.22 20.66
C ARG A 123 -1.86 11.26 21.57
N LEU A 124 -2.13 11.66 22.82
CA LEU A 124 -2.90 10.82 23.75
C LEU A 124 -4.38 10.71 23.35
N ALA A 125 -4.98 11.81 22.89
CA ALA A 125 -6.35 11.80 22.37
C ALA A 125 -6.43 10.95 21.08
N LEU A 126 -5.42 11.02 20.23
CA LEU A 126 -5.32 10.18 19.03
C LEU A 126 -5.24 8.68 19.41
N LEU A 127 -4.40 8.30 20.38
CA LEU A 127 -4.35 6.91 20.86
C LEU A 127 -5.69 6.47 21.47
N GLY A 128 -6.37 7.33 22.18
CA GLY A 128 -7.74 7.07 22.69
C GLY A 128 -8.75 6.86 21.55
N ALA A 129 -8.72 7.70 20.52
CA ALA A 129 -9.57 7.54 19.34
C ALA A 129 -9.29 6.23 18.59
N ILE A 130 -8.01 5.85 18.43
CA ILE A 130 -7.62 4.56 17.86
C ILE A 130 -8.23 3.41 18.65
N ALA A 131 -8.13 3.43 19.99
CA ALA A 131 -8.69 2.38 20.85
C ALA A 131 -10.21 2.26 20.68
N VAL A 132 -10.92 3.39 20.57
CA VAL A 132 -12.38 3.41 20.31
C VAL A 132 -12.70 2.80 18.95
N VAL A 133 -11.93 3.13 17.91
CA VAL A 133 -12.15 2.57 16.56
C VAL A 133 -11.84 1.08 16.52
N ILE A 134 -10.81 0.60 17.23
CA ILE A 134 -10.54 -0.84 17.37
C ILE A 134 -11.76 -1.52 18.00
N PHE A 135 -12.26 -0.97 19.10
CA PHE A 135 -13.42 -1.53 19.79
C PHE A 135 -14.64 -1.62 18.87
N ILE A 136 -14.94 -0.54 18.12
CA ILE A 136 -16.02 -0.52 17.14
C ILE A 136 -15.80 -1.55 16.04
N ALA A 137 -14.59 -1.62 15.45
CA ALA A 137 -14.28 -2.55 14.37
C ALA A 137 -14.43 -4.01 14.80
N VAL A 138 -14.02 -4.33 16.04
CA VAL A 138 -14.22 -5.67 16.64
C VAL A 138 -15.70 -5.93 16.88
N ALA A 139 -16.43 -4.98 17.46
CA ALA A 139 -17.85 -5.13 17.77
C ALA A 139 -18.72 -5.36 16.52
N PHE A 140 -18.35 -4.74 15.39
CA PHE A 140 -19.07 -4.88 14.11
C PHE A 140 -18.46 -5.92 13.17
N ALA A 141 -17.48 -6.71 13.62
CA ALA A 141 -16.79 -7.73 12.80
C ALA A 141 -16.24 -7.20 11.47
N GLN A 142 -15.70 -5.98 11.46
CA GLN A 142 -15.11 -5.33 10.29
C GLN A 142 -13.59 -5.17 10.44
N PRO A 143 -12.80 -6.27 10.34
CA PRO A 143 -11.38 -6.27 10.67
C PRO A 143 -10.58 -5.30 9.80
N ARG A 144 -10.90 -5.16 8.50
CA ARG A 144 -10.18 -4.27 7.59
C ARG A 144 -10.33 -2.79 7.93
N LEU A 145 -11.49 -2.37 8.43
CA LEU A 145 -11.67 -1.00 8.94
C LEU A 145 -10.81 -0.78 10.19
N GLY A 146 -10.74 -1.79 11.08
CA GLY A 146 -9.86 -1.78 12.23
C GLY A 146 -8.39 -1.69 11.83
N GLU A 147 -7.95 -2.50 10.89
CA GLU A 147 -6.57 -2.46 10.36
C GLU A 147 -6.20 -1.07 9.84
N TRP A 148 -7.02 -0.49 8.97
CA TRP A 148 -6.75 0.85 8.45
C TRP A 148 -6.75 1.92 9.54
N ALA A 149 -7.74 1.91 10.41
CA ALA A 149 -7.89 2.93 11.44
C ALA A 149 -6.82 2.85 12.54
N VAL A 150 -6.15 1.70 12.67
CA VAL A 150 -5.08 1.46 13.65
C VAL A 150 -3.71 1.62 13.04
N ILE A 151 -3.43 0.92 11.95
CA ILE A 151 -2.08 0.84 11.36
C ILE A 151 -1.63 2.24 10.91
N ALA A 152 -2.47 2.99 10.20
CA ALA A 152 -2.07 4.28 9.67
C ALA A 152 -1.71 5.29 10.77
N PRO A 153 -2.56 5.58 11.79
CA PRO A 153 -2.20 6.50 12.86
C PRO A 153 -1.07 5.98 13.75
N LEU A 154 -1.02 4.67 14.03
CA LEU A 154 0.06 4.08 14.83
C LEU A 154 1.42 4.23 14.14
N THR A 155 1.49 3.96 12.84
CA THR A 155 2.70 4.16 12.04
C THR A 155 3.15 5.62 12.07
N LEU A 156 2.21 6.57 12.01
CA LEU A 156 2.51 8.00 12.09
C LEU A 156 3.03 8.39 13.47
N VAL A 157 2.40 7.91 14.54
CA VAL A 157 2.86 8.16 15.91
C VAL A 157 4.27 7.59 16.11
N LEU A 158 4.48 6.31 15.78
CA LEU A 158 5.79 5.66 15.93
C LEU A 158 6.84 6.27 15.01
N GLY A 159 6.51 6.55 13.76
CA GLY A 159 7.40 7.17 12.79
C GLY A 159 7.79 8.62 13.13
N SER A 160 6.98 9.32 13.93
CA SER A 160 7.30 10.65 14.43
C SER A 160 8.25 10.64 15.66
N LEU A 161 8.48 9.45 16.25
CA LEU A 161 9.42 9.31 17.37
C LEU A 161 10.85 9.39 16.84
N SER A 162 11.51 10.49 17.16
CA SER A 162 12.90 10.72 16.75
C SER A 162 13.86 10.26 17.85
N THR A 163 14.31 9.00 17.75
CA THR A 163 15.38 8.49 18.61
C THR A 163 16.77 8.66 17.96
N PRO A 164 17.87 8.69 18.72
CA PRO A 164 19.22 8.73 18.14
C PRO A 164 19.50 7.56 17.18
N VAL A 165 18.94 6.38 17.46
CA VAL A 165 19.08 5.17 16.63
C VAL A 165 18.39 5.37 15.28
N ILE A 166 17.14 5.85 15.28
CA ILE A 166 16.37 6.10 14.03
C ILE A 166 17.08 7.17 13.19
N ARG A 167 17.59 8.24 13.82
CA ARG A 167 18.36 9.27 13.10
C ARG A 167 19.63 8.71 12.46
N SER A 168 20.33 7.80 13.16
CA SER A 168 21.54 7.20 12.60
C SER A 168 21.26 6.29 11.42
N ALA A 169 20.10 5.63 11.38
CA ALA A 169 19.68 4.80 10.25
C ALA A 169 19.40 5.64 9.00
N ASN A 170 18.84 6.84 9.13
CA ASN A 170 18.54 7.74 8.00
C ASN A 170 19.77 8.18 7.20
N ARG A 171 20.98 8.04 7.74
CA ARG A 171 22.23 8.35 7.01
C ARG A 171 22.46 7.44 5.79
N PHE A 172 21.83 6.26 5.76
CA PHE A 172 21.93 5.34 4.63
C PHE A 172 20.86 5.59 3.55
N GLY A 173 20.03 6.63 3.70
CA GLY A 173 18.88 6.90 2.84
C GLY A 173 17.67 6.02 3.17
N ASP A 174 16.60 6.19 2.41
CA ASP A 174 15.39 5.38 2.54
C ASP A 174 15.53 4.12 1.68
N LEU A 175 15.89 3.02 2.32
CA LEU A 175 16.04 1.70 1.68
C LEU A 175 14.72 0.89 1.71
N SER A 176 13.68 1.37 2.39
CA SER A 176 12.45 0.61 2.63
C SER A 176 11.76 0.19 1.34
N TYR A 177 11.67 1.09 0.38
CA TYR A 177 11.05 0.82 -0.92
C TYR A 177 11.88 -0.19 -1.75
N GLY A 178 13.20 -0.07 -1.75
CA GLY A 178 14.08 -1.03 -2.40
C GLY A 178 13.94 -2.42 -1.78
N ILE A 179 13.96 -2.52 -0.45
CA ILE A 179 13.77 -3.78 0.26
C ILE A 179 12.41 -4.39 -0.10
N TYR A 180 11.34 -3.62 -0.09
CA TYR A 180 10.01 -4.08 -0.46
C TYR A 180 9.95 -4.65 -1.88
N LEU A 181 10.53 -3.95 -2.87
CA LEU A 181 10.52 -4.38 -4.27
C LEU A 181 11.37 -5.63 -4.51
N TYR A 182 12.53 -5.75 -3.87
CA TYR A 182 13.46 -6.84 -4.12
C TYR A 182 13.28 -8.04 -3.21
N ALA A 183 12.63 -7.88 -2.04
CA ALA A 183 12.47 -8.96 -1.07
C ALA A 183 11.78 -10.19 -1.67
N TYR A 184 10.69 -9.99 -2.40
CA TYR A 184 9.95 -11.07 -3.05
C TYR A 184 10.81 -11.80 -4.09
N PHE A 185 11.52 -11.07 -4.94
CA PHE A 185 12.41 -11.63 -5.94
C PHE A 185 13.53 -12.47 -5.29
N LEU A 186 14.17 -11.94 -4.25
CA LEU A 186 15.22 -12.64 -3.49
C LEU A 186 14.67 -13.90 -2.81
N GLN A 187 13.45 -13.84 -2.26
CA GLN A 187 12.78 -15.01 -1.71
C GLN A 187 12.57 -16.10 -2.76
N GLN A 188 12.06 -15.73 -3.96
CA GLN A 188 11.90 -16.67 -5.06
C GLN A 188 13.23 -17.29 -5.50
N LEU A 189 14.27 -16.48 -5.59
CA LEU A 189 15.62 -16.94 -5.92
C LEU A 189 16.15 -17.91 -4.86
N THR A 190 15.94 -17.61 -3.58
CA THR A 190 16.37 -18.50 -2.47
C THR A 190 15.66 -19.85 -2.55
N VAL A 191 14.34 -19.86 -2.71
CA VAL A 191 13.57 -21.11 -2.86
C VAL A 191 14.01 -21.92 -4.08
N ARG A 192 14.42 -21.25 -5.16
CA ARG A 192 14.92 -21.90 -6.36
C ARG A 192 16.30 -22.52 -6.18
N LEU A 193 17.20 -21.86 -5.46
CA LEU A 193 18.58 -22.30 -5.24
C LEU A 193 18.67 -23.35 -4.12
N TRP A 194 17.79 -23.30 -3.15
CA TRP A 194 17.71 -24.23 -2.02
C TRP A 194 16.28 -24.76 -1.88
N PRO A 195 15.86 -25.66 -2.79
CA PRO A 195 14.60 -26.38 -2.62
C PRO A 195 14.76 -27.31 -1.41
N GLY A 196 14.04 -27.04 -0.30
CA GLY A 196 14.02 -27.85 0.91
C GLY A 196 13.43 -29.24 0.66
#